data_bc97faeddefe9bc3f38fddcf3a0791d8
#
_entry.id   bc97faeddefe9bc3f38fddcf3a0791d8
#
_cell.length_a   1.000
_cell.length_b   1.000
_cell.length_c   1.000
_cell.angle_alpha   90.00
_cell.angle_beta   90.00
_cell.angle_gamma   90.00
#
_symmetry.space_group_name_H-M   'P 1'
#
loop_
_entity.id
_entity.type
_entity.pdbx_description
1 polymer ?
#
loop_
_entity_poly.entity_id
_entity_poly.type
_entity_poly.pdbx_seq_one_letter_code
_entity_poly.pdbx_strand_id
1 'polypeptide(L)'
;MTTKVKDLQVIYSGNIVIEHYNMDSGVAEVYFSGKMSDLNEDKYINLLSADVYHIEPSDNGIIADICDHDVIAVPTNRHLADFVRLYAKFKAEKPDPDVCFTLQKHSDGMSISIHFKGEKESAWYAKCHNNGRISGSSSLRQRDTAYSYHLYSFLRKYLDISNDYQESFADTEDPHVYFTATIRDNHD
;
A
#
# COMPACT_ATOMS: atom_id res chain seq x y z
N MET A 1 -6.56 -3.72 18.54
CA MET A 1 -5.79 -4.67 17.73
C MET A 1 -6.71 -5.06 16.59
N THR A 2 -6.38 -4.73 15.36
CA THR A 2 -7.20 -5.08 14.19
C THR A 2 -6.80 -6.46 13.68
N THR A 3 -7.76 -7.30 13.35
CA THR A 3 -7.54 -8.63 12.75
C THR A 3 -7.16 -8.45 11.29
N LYS A 4 -6.09 -9.09 10.85
CA LYS A 4 -5.69 -9.13 9.43
C LYS A 4 -6.26 -10.37 8.74
N VAL A 5 -6.41 -10.33 7.42
CA VAL A 5 -6.82 -11.52 6.65
C VAL A 5 -5.89 -12.71 6.91
N LYS A 6 -4.57 -12.49 7.00
CA LYS A 6 -3.60 -13.54 7.32
C LYS A 6 -3.83 -14.19 8.69
N ASP A 7 -4.36 -13.43 9.66
CA ASP A 7 -4.63 -13.97 11.00
C ASP A 7 -5.79 -14.97 10.96
N LEU A 8 -6.72 -14.81 10.01
CA LEU A 8 -7.80 -15.78 9.78
C LEU A 8 -7.27 -17.11 9.30
N GLN A 9 -6.16 -17.17 8.55
CA GLN A 9 -5.56 -18.43 8.09
C GLN A 9 -5.12 -19.33 9.24
N VAL A 10 -4.83 -18.77 10.40
CA VAL A 10 -4.42 -19.53 11.60
C VAL A 10 -5.61 -20.26 12.22
N ILE A 11 -6.82 -19.69 12.10
CA ILE A 11 -8.00 -20.15 12.82
C ILE A 11 -9.09 -20.73 11.93
N TYR A 12 -8.98 -20.53 10.60
CA TYR A 12 -9.99 -20.97 9.66
C TYR A 12 -9.36 -21.56 8.39
N SER A 13 -9.83 -22.72 7.97
CA SER A 13 -9.34 -23.46 6.78
C SER A 13 -10.40 -23.70 5.71
N GLY A 14 -11.63 -23.22 5.92
CA GLY A 14 -12.77 -23.43 5.02
C GLY A 14 -12.77 -22.46 3.83
N ASN A 15 -13.93 -22.40 3.17
CA ASN A 15 -14.16 -21.44 2.09
C ASN A 15 -14.38 -20.04 2.66
N ILE A 16 -13.80 -19.06 2.00
CA ILE A 16 -13.92 -17.65 2.37
C ILE A 16 -14.20 -16.79 1.12
N VAL A 17 -15.06 -15.83 1.29
CA VAL A 17 -15.21 -14.69 0.38
C VAL A 17 -14.60 -13.48 1.10
N ILE A 18 -13.69 -12.78 0.44
CA ILE A 18 -13.12 -11.53 0.93
C ILE A 18 -13.59 -10.43 0.01
N GLU A 19 -14.28 -9.46 0.59
CA GLU A 19 -14.89 -8.38 -0.15
C GLU A 19 -14.73 -7.04 0.56
N HIS A 20 -14.99 -5.97 -0.15
CA HIS A 20 -15.16 -4.63 0.37
C HIS A 20 -16.55 -4.16 0.03
N TYR A 21 -17.37 -3.93 1.05
CA TYR A 21 -18.70 -3.39 0.88
C TYR A 21 -18.66 -1.86 0.81
N ASN A 22 -19.02 -1.33 -0.34
CA ASN A 22 -19.11 0.11 -0.53
C ASN A 22 -20.47 0.63 -0.02
N MET A 23 -20.45 1.31 1.11
CA MET A 23 -21.65 1.84 1.78
C MET A 23 -22.41 2.86 0.91
N ASP A 24 -21.73 3.61 0.06
CA ASP A 24 -22.33 4.66 -0.77
C ASP A 24 -23.10 4.07 -1.97
N SER A 25 -22.56 3.01 -2.57
CA SER A 25 -23.17 2.35 -3.74
C SER A 25 -24.03 1.13 -3.38
N GLY A 26 -23.89 0.58 -2.18
CA GLY A 26 -24.53 -0.65 -1.74
C GLY A 26 -24.02 -1.90 -2.49
N VAL A 27 -22.83 -1.84 -3.08
CA VAL A 27 -22.25 -2.92 -3.87
C VAL A 27 -21.02 -3.48 -3.17
N ALA A 28 -20.94 -4.83 -3.07
CA ALA A 28 -19.74 -5.52 -2.63
C ALA A 28 -18.79 -5.76 -3.81
N GLU A 29 -17.53 -5.39 -3.65
CA GLU A 29 -16.45 -5.73 -4.57
C GLU A 29 -15.69 -6.94 -4.03
N VAL A 30 -15.80 -8.09 -4.72
CA VAL A 30 -15.16 -9.33 -4.29
C VAL A 30 -13.71 -9.39 -4.77
N TYR A 31 -12.79 -9.50 -3.83
CA TYR A 31 -11.35 -9.62 -4.09
C TYR A 31 -10.86 -11.06 -4.14
N PHE A 32 -11.50 -11.94 -3.38
CA PHE A 32 -11.20 -13.36 -3.36
C PHE A 32 -12.44 -14.19 -3.03
N SER A 33 -12.57 -15.33 -3.69
CA SER A 33 -13.56 -16.36 -3.35
C SER A 33 -12.94 -17.74 -3.58
N GLY A 34 -12.83 -18.53 -2.52
CA GLY A 34 -12.20 -19.85 -2.58
C GLY A 34 -11.85 -20.39 -1.20
N LYS A 35 -10.99 -21.42 -1.16
CA LYS A 35 -10.49 -21.94 0.11
C LYS A 35 -9.43 -20.99 0.71
N MET A 36 -9.42 -20.86 2.02
CA MET A 36 -8.42 -20.07 2.73
C MET A 36 -6.98 -20.51 2.41
N SER A 37 -6.76 -21.83 2.18
CA SER A 37 -5.46 -22.38 1.77
C SER A 37 -4.96 -21.90 0.41
N ASP A 38 -5.84 -21.39 -0.45
CA ASP A 38 -5.50 -20.93 -1.79
C ASP A 38 -5.02 -19.47 -1.79
N LEU A 39 -5.18 -18.78 -0.64
CA LEU A 39 -4.61 -17.47 -0.39
C LEU A 39 -3.12 -17.63 -0.07
N ASN A 40 -2.26 -17.53 -1.07
CA ASN A 40 -0.81 -17.55 -0.89
C ASN A 40 -0.20 -16.15 -0.96
N GLU A 41 0.95 -15.99 -0.29
CA GLU A 41 1.64 -14.70 -0.20
C GLU A 41 2.10 -14.16 -1.56
N ASP A 42 2.46 -15.04 -2.48
CA ASP A 42 2.98 -14.61 -3.80
C ASP A 42 1.95 -13.83 -4.62
N LYS A 43 0.69 -14.23 -4.52
CA LYS A 43 -0.41 -13.65 -5.31
C LYS A 43 -1.24 -12.65 -4.55
N TYR A 44 -1.41 -12.86 -3.23
CA TYR A 44 -2.40 -12.15 -2.43
C TYR A 44 -1.80 -11.39 -1.23
N ILE A 45 -0.51 -11.00 -1.30
CA ILE A 45 0.19 -10.39 -0.18
C ILE A 45 -0.50 -9.13 0.38
N ASN A 46 -1.12 -8.32 -0.49
CA ASN A 46 -1.86 -7.14 -0.03
C ASN A 46 -3.16 -7.53 0.65
N LEU A 47 -3.87 -8.52 0.09
CA LEU A 47 -5.10 -9.03 0.65
C LEU A 47 -4.85 -9.65 2.03
N LEU A 48 -3.75 -10.39 2.17
CA LEU A 48 -3.34 -10.99 3.45
C LEU A 48 -3.02 -9.94 4.53
N SER A 49 -2.56 -8.76 4.11
CA SER A 49 -2.25 -7.65 5.02
C SER A 49 -3.43 -6.72 5.30
N ALA A 50 -4.56 -6.89 4.61
CA ALA A 50 -5.74 -6.06 4.79
C ALA A 50 -6.37 -6.23 6.18
N ASP A 51 -6.89 -5.13 6.71
CA ASP A 51 -7.64 -5.12 7.97
C ASP A 51 -9.06 -5.65 7.75
N VAL A 52 -9.45 -6.65 8.52
CA VAL A 52 -10.79 -7.21 8.52
C VAL A 52 -11.68 -6.35 9.41
N TYR A 53 -12.76 -5.85 8.83
CA TYR A 53 -13.75 -5.03 9.51
C TYR A 53 -14.87 -5.87 10.10
N HIS A 54 -15.38 -6.83 9.33
CA HIS A 54 -16.53 -7.66 9.71
C HIS A 54 -16.34 -9.08 9.19
N ILE A 55 -16.85 -10.05 9.91
CA ILE A 55 -16.89 -11.45 9.49
C ILE A 55 -18.30 -11.97 9.75
N GLU A 56 -18.91 -12.55 8.73
CA GLU A 56 -20.21 -13.18 8.85
C GLU A 56 -20.23 -14.60 8.24
N PRO A 57 -21.08 -15.49 8.75
CA PRO A 57 -21.27 -16.79 8.15
C PRO A 57 -22.00 -16.68 6.80
N SER A 58 -21.65 -17.55 5.85
CA SER A 58 -22.36 -17.73 4.59
C SER A 58 -22.73 -19.20 4.40
N ASP A 59 -23.60 -19.50 3.44
CA ASP A 59 -24.04 -20.88 3.16
C ASP A 59 -22.86 -21.84 2.87
N ASN A 60 -21.75 -21.35 2.35
CA ASN A 60 -20.60 -22.15 1.94
C ASN A 60 -19.31 -21.83 2.70
N GLY A 61 -19.36 -21.06 3.78
CA GLY A 61 -18.16 -20.67 4.53
C GLY A 61 -18.33 -19.39 5.32
N ILE A 62 -17.41 -18.46 5.17
CA ILE A 62 -17.47 -17.12 5.78
C ILE A 62 -17.29 -16.02 4.74
N ILE A 63 -17.85 -14.85 5.02
CA ILE A 63 -17.56 -13.60 4.30
C ILE A 63 -16.73 -12.76 5.25
N ALA A 64 -15.64 -12.20 4.76
CA ALA A 64 -14.80 -11.25 5.48
C ALA A 64 -14.78 -9.92 4.72
N ASP A 65 -15.39 -8.90 5.31
CA ASP A 65 -15.31 -7.54 4.81
C ASP A 65 -14.00 -6.89 5.24
N ILE A 66 -13.34 -6.25 4.30
CA ILE A 66 -12.10 -5.51 4.53
C ILE A 66 -12.30 -4.01 4.40
N CYS A 67 -11.58 -3.25 5.22
CA CYS A 67 -11.61 -1.78 5.20
C CYS A 67 -10.77 -1.15 4.09
N ASP A 68 -9.87 -1.91 3.50
CA ASP A 68 -8.84 -1.38 2.62
C ASP A 68 -9.34 -1.28 1.16
N HIS A 69 -9.51 -0.05 0.68
CA HIS A 69 -9.73 0.24 -0.74
C HIS A 69 -8.51 -0.09 -1.63
N ASP A 70 -7.36 -0.40 -1.01
CA ASP A 70 -6.07 -0.54 -1.69
C ASP A 70 -5.68 -1.99 -1.97
N VAL A 71 -6.61 -2.93 -1.82
CA VAL A 71 -6.34 -4.32 -2.12
C VAL A 71 -6.28 -4.50 -3.63
N ILE A 72 -5.08 -4.68 -4.13
CA ILE A 72 -4.82 -4.89 -5.55
C ILE A 72 -4.21 -6.27 -5.72
N ALA A 73 -4.77 -7.07 -6.63
CA ALA A 73 -4.14 -8.33 -7.03
C ALA A 73 -2.71 -8.06 -7.53
N VAL A 74 -1.76 -8.89 -7.10
CA VAL A 74 -0.36 -8.75 -7.54
C VAL A 74 -0.30 -8.82 -9.07
N PRO A 75 0.21 -7.79 -9.75
CA PRO A 75 0.25 -7.77 -11.20
C PRO A 75 1.22 -8.82 -11.74
N THR A 76 0.97 -9.29 -12.97
CA THR A 76 1.90 -10.20 -13.68
C THR A 76 3.20 -9.51 -14.09
N ASN A 77 3.20 -8.19 -14.21
CA ASN A 77 4.41 -7.40 -14.45
C ASN A 77 5.30 -7.45 -13.20
N ARG A 78 6.52 -7.99 -13.32
CA ARG A 78 7.46 -8.17 -12.22
C ARG A 78 7.75 -6.88 -11.46
N HIS A 79 7.99 -5.77 -12.16
CA HIS A 79 8.30 -4.49 -11.51
C HIS A 79 7.13 -3.96 -10.67
N LEU A 80 5.91 -4.11 -11.19
CA LEU A 80 4.71 -3.72 -10.45
C LEU A 80 4.43 -4.69 -9.30
N ALA A 81 4.72 -5.99 -9.47
CA ALA A 81 4.60 -6.97 -8.40
C ALA A 81 5.55 -6.65 -7.24
N ASP A 82 6.80 -6.30 -7.54
CA ASP A 82 7.78 -5.90 -6.52
C ASP A 82 7.38 -4.59 -5.82
N PHE A 83 6.78 -3.66 -6.55
CA PHE A 83 6.26 -2.42 -5.98
C PHE A 83 5.04 -2.65 -5.06
N VAL A 84 4.18 -3.60 -5.39
CA VAL A 84 3.07 -4.04 -4.53
C VAL A 84 3.60 -4.71 -3.25
N ARG A 85 4.64 -5.54 -3.35
CA ARG A 85 5.30 -6.13 -2.17
C ARG A 85 5.94 -5.05 -1.28
N LEU A 86 6.54 -4.02 -1.88
CA LEU A 86 7.06 -2.86 -1.17
C LEU A 86 5.95 -2.16 -0.36
N TYR A 87 4.80 -1.93 -0.98
CA TYR A 87 3.64 -1.36 -0.28
C TYR A 87 3.20 -2.20 0.92
N ALA A 88 3.14 -3.51 0.76
CA ALA A 88 2.79 -4.42 1.86
C ALA A 88 3.80 -4.33 3.02
N LYS A 89 5.11 -4.22 2.72
CA LYS A 89 6.15 -3.98 3.73
C LYS A 89 5.96 -2.64 4.44
N PHE A 90 5.64 -1.58 3.71
CA PHE A 90 5.36 -0.27 4.30
C PHE A 90 4.19 -0.33 5.27
N LYS A 91 3.11 -1.02 4.92
CA LYS A 91 1.96 -1.20 5.81
C LYS A 91 2.31 -2.02 7.05
N ALA A 92 3.11 -3.07 6.90
CA ALA A 92 3.51 -3.96 8.00
C ALA A 92 4.43 -3.27 9.02
N GLU A 93 5.34 -2.42 8.54
CA GLU A 93 6.37 -1.79 9.37
C GLU A 93 6.11 -0.31 9.64
N LYS A 94 4.86 0.13 9.64
CA LYS A 94 4.49 1.54 9.84
C LYS A 94 5.47 2.28 10.76
N PRO A 95 6.11 3.35 10.28
CA PRO A 95 7.04 4.12 11.10
C PRO A 95 6.35 4.88 12.23
N ASP A 96 5.04 5.16 12.05
CA ASP A 96 4.21 5.93 12.95
C ASP A 96 2.74 5.52 12.77
N PRO A 97 1.93 5.41 13.85
CA PRO A 97 0.51 5.06 13.79
C PRO A 97 -0.34 6.09 13.03
N ASP A 98 0.12 7.34 12.95
CA ASP A 98 -0.60 8.41 12.25
C ASP A 98 -0.30 8.46 10.73
N VAL A 99 0.56 7.57 10.22
CA VAL A 99 0.84 7.46 8.80
C VAL A 99 -0.12 6.49 8.13
N CYS A 100 -0.72 6.93 7.03
CA CYS A 100 -1.57 6.13 6.15
C CYS A 100 -0.86 5.94 4.81
N PHE A 101 -0.92 4.72 4.28
CA PHE A 101 -0.39 4.38 2.97
C PHE A 101 -1.54 4.04 2.04
N THR A 102 -1.55 4.59 0.83
CA THR A 102 -2.51 4.24 -0.22
C THR A 102 -1.77 3.72 -1.44
N LEU A 103 -2.33 2.68 -2.07
CA LEU A 103 -1.84 2.10 -3.32
C LEU A 103 -2.89 2.32 -4.40
N GLN A 104 -2.50 2.90 -5.53
CA GLN A 104 -3.42 3.20 -6.62
C GLN A 104 -2.90 2.66 -7.95
N LYS A 105 -3.80 2.02 -8.71
CA LYS A 105 -3.51 1.52 -10.06
C LYS A 105 -3.77 2.60 -11.10
N HIS A 106 -2.85 2.72 -12.07
CA HIS A 106 -2.95 3.59 -13.24
C HIS A 106 -2.80 2.78 -14.52
N SER A 107 -3.14 3.36 -15.65
CA SER A 107 -2.99 2.72 -16.97
C SER A 107 -1.53 2.40 -17.32
N ASP A 108 -0.58 3.19 -16.80
CA ASP A 108 0.86 3.14 -17.09
C ASP A 108 1.74 2.73 -15.90
N GLY A 109 1.11 2.26 -14.80
CA GLY A 109 1.85 1.86 -13.61
C GLY A 109 0.99 1.80 -12.34
N MET A 110 1.66 1.93 -11.21
CA MET A 110 1.05 1.97 -9.89
C MET A 110 1.71 3.03 -9.03
N SER A 111 0.97 3.64 -8.11
CA SER A 111 1.52 4.62 -7.17
C SER A 111 1.26 4.26 -5.72
N ILE A 112 2.20 4.64 -4.86
CA ILE A 112 2.07 4.64 -3.42
C ILE A 112 2.07 6.10 -2.96
N SER A 113 1.09 6.48 -2.14
CA SER A 113 1.07 7.76 -1.46
C SER A 113 1.14 7.56 0.05
N ILE A 114 1.81 8.47 0.72
CA ILE A 114 1.89 8.51 2.18
C ILE A 114 1.20 9.79 2.64
N HIS A 115 0.21 9.62 3.49
CA HIS A 115 -0.58 10.70 4.07
C HIS A 115 -0.46 10.67 5.60
N PHE A 116 -0.61 11.81 6.22
CA PHE A 116 -0.86 11.88 7.65
C PHE A 116 -2.35 11.82 7.93
N LYS A 117 -2.72 11.17 9.03
CA LYS A 117 -4.11 11.05 9.45
C LYS A 117 -4.76 12.43 9.60
N GLY A 118 -5.84 12.64 8.86
CA GLY A 118 -6.58 13.91 8.83
C GLY A 118 -6.07 14.93 7.80
N GLU A 119 -4.99 14.65 7.07
CA GLU A 119 -4.50 15.49 5.98
C GLU A 119 -4.96 14.96 4.62
N LYS A 120 -5.33 15.89 3.72
CA LYS A 120 -5.79 15.54 2.37
C LYS A 120 -4.64 15.39 1.38
N GLU A 121 -3.52 16.07 1.65
CA GLU A 121 -2.37 16.08 0.76
C GLU A 121 -1.39 14.98 1.14
N SER A 122 -0.73 14.39 0.15
CA SER A 122 0.29 13.38 0.38
C SER A 122 1.60 14.04 0.78
N ALA A 123 2.18 13.57 1.90
CA ALA A 123 3.52 13.97 2.32
C ALA A 123 4.60 13.40 1.40
N TRP A 124 4.31 12.26 0.79
CA TRP A 124 5.21 11.56 -0.13
C TRP A 124 4.39 10.78 -1.16
N TYR A 125 4.87 10.77 -2.38
CA TYR A 125 4.26 10.07 -3.51
C TYR A 125 5.34 9.41 -4.35
N ALA A 126 5.15 8.15 -4.74
CA ALA A 126 5.98 7.49 -5.72
C ALA A 126 5.14 6.70 -6.70
N LYS A 127 5.54 6.71 -7.97
CA LYS A 127 4.93 5.94 -9.04
C LYS A 127 5.95 5.01 -9.66
N CYS A 128 5.63 3.71 -9.66
CA CYS A 128 6.33 2.71 -10.44
C CYS A 128 5.67 2.57 -11.81
N HIS A 129 6.42 2.87 -12.86
CA HIS A 129 5.97 2.72 -14.24
C HIS A 129 6.07 1.26 -14.68
N ASN A 130 5.35 0.89 -15.74
CA ASN A 130 5.37 -0.47 -16.29
C ASN A 130 6.77 -0.96 -16.70
N ASN A 131 7.71 -0.06 -16.95
CA ASN A 131 9.11 -0.36 -17.27
C ASN A 131 10.03 -0.49 -16.03
N GLY A 132 9.47 -0.39 -14.83
CA GLY A 132 10.20 -0.50 -13.56
C GLY A 132 10.83 0.79 -13.05
N ARG A 133 10.77 1.89 -13.82
CA ARG A 133 11.23 3.20 -13.32
C ARG A 133 10.31 3.67 -12.20
N ILE A 134 10.90 4.07 -11.09
CA ILE A 134 10.19 4.71 -9.99
C ILE A 134 10.54 6.19 -9.99
N SER A 135 9.52 7.04 -9.99
CA SER A 135 9.66 8.49 -9.82
C SER A 135 8.69 8.97 -8.76
N GLY A 136 9.04 10.03 -8.06
CA GLY A 136 8.18 10.51 -6.99
C GLY A 136 8.48 11.94 -6.58
N SER A 137 7.71 12.39 -5.60
CA SER A 137 7.88 13.70 -4.97
C SER A 137 7.60 13.61 -3.46
N SER A 138 8.21 14.50 -2.71
CA SER A 138 7.88 14.72 -1.30
C SER A 138 7.62 16.20 -1.06
N SER A 139 6.60 16.50 -0.26
CA SER A 139 6.34 17.85 0.22
C SER A 139 7.28 18.17 1.38
N LEU A 140 7.95 19.33 1.32
CA LEU A 140 8.84 19.81 2.40
C LEU A 140 8.08 20.57 3.49
N ARG A 141 6.82 20.92 3.25
CA ARG A 141 6.02 21.73 4.18
C ARG A 141 5.46 20.99 5.37
N GLN A 142 5.28 19.70 5.21
CA GLN A 142 4.54 18.95 6.20
C GLN A 142 5.45 18.50 7.33
N ARG A 143 5.31 19.24 8.43
CA ARG A 143 5.79 18.91 9.78
C ARG A 143 7.29 19.01 10.05
N ASP A 144 7.56 19.05 11.35
CA ASP A 144 8.85 19.05 12.02
C ASP A 144 9.93 18.31 11.22
N THR A 145 11.04 18.96 11.00
CA THR A 145 12.22 18.42 10.29
C THR A 145 12.67 17.04 10.82
N ALA A 146 12.44 16.75 12.09
CA ALA A 146 12.72 15.46 12.69
C ALA A 146 11.83 14.35 12.11
N TYR A 147 10.56 14.62 11.84
CA TYR A 147 9.63 13.63 11.32
C TYR A 147 9.92 13.31 9.84
N SER A 148 10.18 14.32 9.04
CA SER A 148 10.61 14.14 7.65
C SER A 148 11.86 13.28 7.56
N TYR A 149 12.79 13.44 8.50
CA TYR A 149 14.00 12.63 8.58
C TYR A 149 13.70 11.16 8.92
N HIS A 150 12.77 10.90 9.83
CA HIS A 150 12.35 9.52 10.16
C HIS A 150 11.66 8.82 9.00
N LEU A 151 10.77 9.52 8.30
CA LEU A 151 10.11 8.97 7.11
C LEU A 151 11.14 8.67 6.01
N TYR A 152 12.06 9.58 5.74
CA TYR A 152 13.13 9.38 4.76
C TYR A 152 14.05 8.21 5.13
N SER A 153 14.41 8.08 6.40
CA SER A 153 15.22 6.95 6.90
C SER A 153 14.48 5.62 6.73
N PHE A 154 13.17 5.61 6.97
CA PHE A 154 12.33 4.45 6.75
C PHE A 154 12.29 4.07 5.26
N LEU A 155 12.03 5.03 4.36
CA LEU A 155 11.97 4.79 2.92
C LEU A 155 13.31 4.28 2.36
N ARG A 156 14.43 4.80 2.83
CA ARG A 156 15.78 4.39 2.43
C ARG A 156 16.16 2.96 2.83
N LYS A 157 15.42 2.31 3.71
CA LYS A 157 15.60 0.87 3.96
C LYS A 157 15.25 0.04 2.73
N TYR A 158 14.29 0.51 1.94
CA TYR A 158 13.68 -0.24 0.85
C TYR A 158 13.95 0.32 -0.54
N LEU A 159 14.31 1.60 -0.60
CA LEU A 159 14.52 2.32 -1.84
C LEU A 159 15.91 2.93 -1.90
N ASP A 160 16.61 2.70 -3.01
CA ASP A 160 17.75 3.51 -3.40
C ASP A 160 17.23 4.75 -4.12
N ILE A 161 17.20 5.84 -3.39
CA ILE A 161 16.72 7.13 -3.89
C ILE A 161 17.92 7.86 -4.49
N SER A 162 17.91 8.06 -5.79
CA SER A 162 18.85 8.93 -6.50
C SER A 162 18.35 10.35 -6.43
N ASN A 163 19.21 11.23 -5.95
CA ASN A 163 18.92 12.65 -5.75
C ASN A 163 19.12 13.41 -7.08
N ASP A 164 18.24 13.21 -8.03
CA ASP A 164 18.07 14.19 -9.11
C ASP A 164 17.13 15.27 -8.56
N TYR A 165 17.67 16.07 -7.62
CA TYR A 165 16.98 17.23 -7.11
C TYR A 165 16.80 18.25 -8.23
N GLN A 166 15.63 18.28 -8.82
CA GLN A 166 15.10 19.50 -9.38
C GLN A 166 14.21 20.12 -8.31
N GLU A 167 14.81 20.97 -7.50
CA GLU A 167 14.05 21.90 -6.66
C GLU A 167 13.26 22.82 -7.59
N SER A 168 11.99 22.55 -7.75
CA SER A 168 11.10 23.54 -8.36
C SER A 168 10.73 24.58 -7.29
N PHE A 169 11.59 25.53 -7.10
CA PHE A 169 11.33 26.76 -6.30
C PHE A 169 10.44 27.76 -7.04
N ALA A 170 9.73 27.35 -8.04
CA ALA A 170 8.85 28.26 -8.74
C ALA A 170 7.65 28.56 -7.87
N ASP A 171 7.63 29.74 -7.23
CA ASP A 171 6.48 30.52 -6.72
C ASP A 171 5.32 29.80 -6.02
N THR A 172 5.50 28.54 -5.62
CA THR A 172 4.48 27.78 -4.94
C THR A 172 4.72 27.83 -3.43
N GLU A 173 3.65 28.12 -2.72
CA GLU A 173 3.63 28.05 -1.27
C GLU A 173 4.01 26.67 -0.72
N ASP A 174 4.20 25.63 -1.54
CA ASP A 174 4.56 24.26 -1.15
C ASP A 174 5.70 23.69 -2.01
N PRO A 175 6.97 23.79 -1.54
CA PRO A 175 8.12 23.27 -2.25
C PRO A 175 8.11 21.73 -2.25
N HIS A 176 8.13 21.14 -3.45
CA HIS A 176 8.26 19.70 -3.64
C HIS A 176 9.67 19.32 -4.05
N VAL A 177 10.18 18.22 -3.48
CA VAL A 177 11.42 17.57 -3.91
C VAL A 177 11.07 16.39 -4.78
N TYR A 178 11.54 16.40 -6.02
CA TYR A 178 11.37 15.28 -6.95
C TYR A 178 12.56 14.32 -6.85
N PHE A 179 12.28 13.02 -7.03
CA PHE A 179 13.31 11.99 -6.98
C PHE A 179 13.02 10.86 -7.98
N THR A 180 14.07 10.11 -8.29
CA THR A 180 13.95 8.79 -8.90
C THR A 180 14.47 7.74 -7.91
N ALA A 181 13.96 6.52 -8.00
CA ALA A 181 14.37 5.46 -7.10
C ALA A 181 14.34 4.08 -7.77
N THR A 182 15.05 3.12 -7.15
CA THR A 182 14.93 1.69 -7.42
C THR A 182 14.62 0.96 -6.12
N ILE A 183 13.91 -0.16 -6.22
CA ILE A 183 13.68 -1.04 -5.06
C ILE A 183 15.01 -1.70 -4.73
N ARG A 184 15.40 -1.67 -3.47
CA ARG A 184 16.59 -2.40 -3.00
C ARG A 184 16.33 -3.89 -3.09
N ASP A 185 17.22 -4.59 -3.75
CA ASP A 185 17.28 -6.05 -3.68
C ASP A 185 17.80 -6.41 -2.27
N ASN A 186 16.87 -6.65 -1.34
CA ASN A 186 17.23 -7.26 -0.06
C ASN A 186 17.55 -8.73 -0.34
N HIS A 187 18.79 -8.99 -0.73
CA HIS A 187 19.38 -10.30 -0.64
C HIS A 187 19.80 -10.50 0.82
N ASP A 188 18.85 -10.92 1.66
CA ASP A 188 19.13 -11.58 2.96
C ASP A 188 18.21 -12.79 3.10
#